data_6d755513db34ff78b519ac5448265edf
#
_entry.id   6d755513db34ff78b519ac5448265edf
#
_cell.length_a   1.000
_cell.length_b   1.000
_cell.length_c   1.000
_cell.angle_alpha   90.00
_cell.angle_beta   90.00
_cell.angle_gamma   90.00
#
_symmetry.space_group_name_H-M   'P 1'
#
loop_
_entity.id
_entity.type
_entity.pdbx_description
1 polymer ?
#
loop_
_entity_poly.entity_id
_entity_poly.type
_entity_poly.pdbx_seq_one_letter_code
_entity_poly.pdbx_strand_id
1 'polypeptide(L)'
;MTDAGKAVADYLTSHQIIASKATGDNSYSYRSDDLLKQAQQLQEMSSATNNQLIWIASISLLVGGVGVMNIMLVTVTERTAEIGLKKAIGAKRRRILAQFLTEASVLTGIGGLIGVLGGIGMAQLISKFMDTPTALSVPAILVAVVFSVLIGLIFGLVPAVKASKLNPIEALRRE
;
A
#
# COMPACT_ATOMS: atom_id res chain seq x y z
N MET A 1 -0.57 29.59 -10.20
CA MET A 1 0.05 30.32 -9.07
C MET A 1 1.53 30.68 -9.29
N THR A 2 2.22 30.04 -10.22
CA THR A 2 3.65 30.27 -10.52
C THR A 2 3.95 31.56 -11.30
N ASP A 3 3.03 32.03 -12.14
CA ASP A 3 3.28 33.23 -12.97
C ASP A 3 3.12 34.54 -12.21
N ALA A 4 2.20 34.61 -11.27
CA ALA A 4 2.04 35.80 -10.41
C ALA A 4 3.25 36.00 -9.47
N GLY A 5 3.85 34.91 -8.96
CA GLY A 5 5.06 34.96 -8.14
C GLY A 5 6.28 35.46 -8.91
N LYS A 6 6.43 35.02 -10.16
CA LYS A 6 7.50 35.51 -11.06
C LYS A 6 7.33 36.98 -11.42
N ALA A 7 6.10 37.39 -11.74
CA ALA A 7 5.82 38.79 -12.08
C ALA A 7 6.09 39.73 -10.90
N VAL A 8 5.78 39.33 -9.68
CA VAL A 8 6.07 40.09 -8.46
C VAL A 8 7.59 40.13 -8.19
N ALA A 9 8.29 39.01 -8.35
CA ALA A 9 9.73 38.96 -8.18
C ALA A 9 10.46 39.82 -9.22
N ASP A 10 10.05 39.79 -10.49
CA ASP A 10 10.59 40.64 -11.56
C ASP A 10 10.31 42.13 -11.31
N TYR A 11 9.08 42.45 -10.83
CA TYR A 11 8.74 43.82 -10.48
C TYR A 11 9.58 44.35 -9.31
N LEU A 12 9.74 43.55 -8.26
CA LEU A 12 10.58 43.96 -7.10
C LEU A 12 12.05 44.03 -7.47
N THR A 13 12.57 43.13 -8.31
CA THR A 13 13.93 43.14 -8.76
C THR A 13 14.22 44.37 -9.64
N SER A 14 13.30 44.74 -10.52
CA SER A 14 13.46 45.92 -11.38
C SER A 14 13.45 47.24 -10.60
N HIS A 15 12.63 47.36 -9.58
CA HIS A 15 12.59 48.56 -8.72
C HIS A 15 13.80 48.63 -7.77
N GLN A 16 14.36 47.51 -7.35
CA GLN A 16 15.56 47.49 -6.52
C GLN A 16 16.82 47.79 -7.28
N ILE A 17 16.92 47.36 -8.54
CA ILE A 17 18.03 47.76 -9.41
C ILE A 17 18.09 49.27 -9.53
N ILE A 18 16.94 49.95 -9.58
CA ILE A 18 16.88 51.41 -9.62
C ILE A 18 17.34 52.01 -8.29
N ALA A 19 16.91 51.45 -7.15
CA ALA A 19 17.33 51.94 -5.82
C ALA A 19 18.80 51.62 -5.52
N SER A 20 19.30 50.45 -5.88
CA SER A 20 20.68 50.02 -5.72
C SER A 20 21.66 50.89 -6.58
N LYS A 21 21.22 51.22 -7.77
CA LYS A 21 22.02 52.10 -8.66
C LYS A 21 22.13 53.54 -8.14
N ALA A 22 21.14 54.01 -7.36
CA ALA A 22 21.17 55.32 -6.72
C ALA A 22 22.06 55.37 -5.46
N THR A 23 22.27 54.22 -4.78
CA THR A 23 23.00 54.16 -3.50
C THR A 23 24.38 53.53 -3.60
N GLY A 24 24.77 52.98 -4.76
CA GLY A 24 26.11 52.41 -4.99
C GLY A 24 26.42 51.11 -4.26
N ASP A 25 25.41 50.47 -3.66
CA ASP A 25 25.54 49.22 -2.89
C ASP A 25 24.90 48.04 -3.64
N ASN A 26 25.74 47.07 -4.05
CA ASN A 26 25.38 45.92 -4.88
C ASN A 26 24.94 44.71 -4.06
N SER A 27 24.53 44.89 -2.81
CA SER A 27 24.44 43.75 -1.89
C SER A 27 23.04 43.09 -1.69
N TYR A 28 22.01 43.54 -2.40
CA TYR A 28 20.67 42.97 -2.19
C TYR A 28 20.13 42.27 -3.43
N SER A 29 20.42 40.97 -3.51
CA SER A 29 19.72 40.05 -4.41
C SER A 29 18.51 39.45 -3.68
N TYR A 30 17.29 39.57 -4.23
CA TYR A 30 16.11 38.94 -3.64
C TYR A 30 16.21 37.44 -3.78
N ARG A 31 16.12 36.75 -2.64
CA ARG A 31 16.25 35.29 -2.43
C ARG A 31 14.98 34.50 -2.76
N SER A 32 14.09 35.04 -3.58
CA SER A 32 12.84 34.34 -3.97
C SER A 32 13.11 33.07 -4.77
N ASP A 33 14.16 33.05 -5.59
CA ASP A 33 14.56 31.86 -6.37
C ASP A 33 15.09 30.74 -5.47
N ASP A 34 15.75 31.06 -4.37
CA ASP A 34 16.25 30.07 -3.41
C ASP A 34 15.11 29.40 -2.64
N LEU A 35 14.06 30.13 -2.25
CA LEU A 35 12.91 29.56 -1.56
C LEU A 35 12.10 28.63 -2.45
N LEU A 36 11.91 28.98 -3.72
CA LEU A 36 11.24 28.12 -4.68
C LEU A 36 12.05 26.86 -4.98
N LYS A 37 13.36 26.99 -5.14
CA LYS A 37 14.26 25.83 -5.31
C LYS A 37 14.28 24.93 -4.09
N GLN A 38 14.32 25.50 -2.88
CA GLN A 38 14.23 24.73 -1.64
C GLN A 38 12.89 23.98 -1.52
N ALA A 39 11.77 24.65 -1.85
CA ALA A 39 10.47 24.03 -1.85
C ALA A 39 10.39 22.86 -2.87
N GLN A 40 10.97 23.06 -4.07
CA GLN A 40 11.06 21.99 -5.09
C GLN A 40 11.93 20.84 -4.61
N GLN A 41 13.09 21.09 -4.03
CA GLN A 41 13.95 20.05 -3.47
C GLN A 41 13.28 19.25 -2.36
N LEU A 42 12.56 19.91 -1.45
CA LEU A 42 11.78 19.25 -0.41
C LEU A 42 10.68 18.36 -1.00
N GLN A 43 10.03 18.83 -2.06
CA GLN A 43 8.99 18.07 -2.75
C GLN A 43 9.58 16.87 -3.51
N GLU A 44 10.73 17.00 -4.13
CA GLU A 44 11.47 15.91 -4.77
C GLU A 44 11.93 14.87 -3.74
N MET A 45 12.49 15.29 -2.63
CA MET A 45 12.87 14.40 -1.52
C MET A 45 11.67 13.67 -0.94
N SER A 46 10.55 14.36 -0.74
CA SER A 46 9.31 13.75 -0.27
C SER A 46 8.78 12.71 -1.25
N SER A 47 8.79 13.02 -2.55
CA SER A 47 8.35 12.09 -3.59
C SER A 47 9.27 10.87 -3.70
N ALA A 48 10.58 11.06 -3.60
CA ALA A 48 11.56 9.98 -3.58
C ALA A 48 11.36 9.06 -2.38
N THR A 49 11.15 9.63 -1.19
CA THR A 49 10.87 8.88 0.03
C THR A 49 9.56 8.10 -0.08
N ASN A 50 8.50 8.72 -0.59
CA ASN A 50 7.23 8.04 -0.83
C ASN A 50 7.38 6.86 -1.80
N ASN A 51 8.14 7.02 -2.88
CA ASN A 51 8.43 5.92 -3.80
C ASN A 51 9.17 4.77 -3.11
N GLN A 52 10.17 5.04 -2.29
CA GLN A 52 10.87 4.01 -1.52
C GLN A 52 9.93 3.26 -0.57
N LEU A 53 9.05 3.99 0.15
CA LEU A 53 8.05 3.37 1.03
C LEU A 53 7.08 2.48 0.26
N ILE A 54 6.64 2.89 -0.94
CA ILE A 54 5.77 2.08 -1.81
C ILE A 54 6.48 0.78 -2.22
N TRP A 55 7.76 0.83 -2.60
CA TRP A 55 8.53 -0.37 -2.94
C TRP A 55 8.68 -1.32 -1.75
N ILE A 56 9.03 -0.82 -0.57
CA ILE A 56 9.15 -1.62 0.66
C ILE A 56 7.80 -2.26 1.01
N ALA A 57 6.71 -1.49 0.96
CA ALA A 57 5.36 -1.99 1.22
C ALA A 57 4.95 -3.07 0.20
N SER A 58 5.27 -2.87 -1.08
CA SER A 58 4.97 -3.84 -2.15
C SER A 58 5.70 -5.17 -1.94
N ILE A 59 6.99 -5.13 -1.60
CA ILE A 59 7.77 -6.33 -1.30
C ILE A 59 7.22 -7.04 -0.06
N SER A 60 6.92 -6.30 1.01
CA SER A 60 6.32 -6.86 2.23
C SER A 60 4.98 -7.55 1.95
N LEU A 61 4.17 -6.95 1.08
CA LEU A 61 2.89 -7.48 0.67
C LEU A 61 3.02 -8.77 -0.16
N LEU A 62 4.01 -8.83 -1.06
CA LEU A 62 4.31 -10.04 -1.82
C LEU A 62 4.74 -11.19 -0.89
N VAL A 63 5.63 -10.91 0.08
CA VAL A 63 6.06 -11.91 1.07
C VAL A 63 4.87 -12.39 1.90
N GLY A 64 4.01 -11.47 2.37
CA GLY A 64 2.77 -11.81 3.09
C GLY A 64 1.81 -12.65 2.25
N GLY A 65 1.64 -12.31 0.96
CA GLY A 65 0.83 -13.07 0.02
C GLY A 65 1.33 -14.50 -0.21
N VAL A 66 2.65 -14.68 -0.35
CA VAL A 66 3.27 -16.02 -0.42
C VAL A 66 3.03 -16.79 0.89
N GLY A 67 3.07 -16.13 2.04
CA GLY A 67 2.72 -16.72 3.33
C GLY A 67 1.29 -17.26 3.36
N VAL A 68 0.32 -16.46 2.89
CA VAL A 68 -1.09 -16.89 2.76
C VAL A 68 -1.20 -18.09 1.82
N MET A 69 -0.54 -18.05 0.67
CA MET A 69 -0.53 -19.15 -0.30
C MET A 69 0.01 -20.44 0.33
N ASN A 70 1.09 -20.37 1.11
CA ASN A 70 1.68 -21.52 1.78
C ASN A 70 0.73 -22.12 2.83
N ILE A 71 0.12 -21.28 3.67
CA ILE A 71 -0.88 -21.73 4.67
C ILE A 71 -2.04 -22.43 3.95
N MET A 72 -2.56 -21.83 2.89
CA MET A 72 -3.67 -22.39 2.11
C MET A 72 -3.29 -23.72 1.44
N LEU A 73 -2.04 -23.87 0.94
CA LEU A 73 -1.58 -25.14 0.37
C LEU A 73 -1.52 -26.25 1.43
N VAL A 74 -1.05 -25.95 2.63
CA VAL A 74 -1.04 -26.89 3.77
C VAL A 74 -2.47 -27.25 4.14
N THR A 75 -3.35 -26.26 4.30
CA THR A 75 -4.79 -26.49 4.60
C THR A 75 -5.46 -27.40 3.56
N VAL A 76 -5.18 -27.19 2.26
CA VAL A 76 -5.72 -28.06 1.20
C VAL A 76 -5.21 -29.48 1.33
N THR A 77 -3.94 -29.69 1.68
CA THR A 77 -3.37 -31.03 1.87
C THR A 77 -3.94 -31.74 3.10
N GLU A 78 -4.11 -31.01 4.21
CA GLU A 78 -4.73 -31.55 5.44
C GLU A 78 -6.21 -31.90 5.26
N ARG A 79 -6.95 -31.12 4.46
CA ARG A 79 -8.38 -31.34 4.19
C ARG A 79 -8.64 -32.13 2.91
N THR A 80 -7.65 -32.86 2.39
CA THR A 80 -7.78 -33.60 1.12
C THR A 80 -8.93 -34.60 1.14
N ALA A 81 -9.09 -35.38 2.22
CA ALA A 81 -10.19 -36.36 2.39
C ALA A 81 -11.57 -35.69 2.44
N GLU A 82 -11.70 -34.56 3.16
CA GLU A 82 -12.95 -33.79 3.24
C GLU A 82 -13.37 -33.26 1.85
N ILE A 83 -12.40 -32.74 1.09
CA ILE A 83 -12.62 -32.25 -0.28
C ILE A 83 -13.02 -33.41 -1.20
N GLY A 84 -12.36 -34.57 -1.06
CA GLY A 84 -12.66 -35.77 -1.79
C GLY A 84 -14.09 -36.24 -1.52
N LEU A 85 -14.51 -36.30 -0.24
CA LEU A 85 -15.86 -36.65 0.17
C LEU A 85 -16.91 -35.69 -0.40
N LYS A 86 -16.69 -34.35 -0.29
CA LYS A 86 -17.59 -33.34 -0.87
C LYS A 86 -17.77 -33.55 -2.38
N LYS A 87 -16.73 -33.90 -3.08
CA LYS A 87 -16.78 -34.18 -4.51
C LYS A 87 -17.47 -35.48 -4.84
N ALA A 88 -17.26 -36.54 -4.04
CA ALA A 88 -17.92 -37.83 -4.20
C ALA A 88 -19.44 -37.71 -4.08
N ILE A 89 -19.96 -36.86 -3.18
CA ILE A 89 -21.39 -36.55 -3.03
C ILE A 89 -21.91 -35.49 -4.02
N GLY A 90 -21.09 -35.09 -5.04
CA GLY A 90 -21.55 -34.27 -6.16
C GLY A 90 -21.25 -32.77 -6.05
N ALA A 91 -20.36 -32.33 -5.16
CA ALA A 91 -19.99 -30.91 -5.09
C ALA A 91 -19.32 -30.45 -6.39
N LYS A 92 -19.89 -29.41 -7.00
CA LYS A 92 -19.33 -28.81 -8.21
C LYS A 92 -17.97 -28.15 -7.91
N ARG A 93 -17.03 -28.29 -8.84
CA ARG A 93 -15.69 -27.67 -8.77
C ARG A 93 -15.71 -26.18 -8.42
N ARG A 94 -16.67 -25.42 -8.97
CA ARG A 94 -16.84 -23.99 -8.69
C ARG A 94 -17.17 -23.72 -7.21
N ARG A 95 -17.93 -24.59 -6.56
CA ARG A 95 -18.30 -24.44 -5.15
C ARG A 95 -17.08 -24.60 -4.23
N ILE A 96 -16.22 -25.59 -4.52
CA ILE A 96 -14.97 -25.80 -3.78
C ILE A 96 -14.02 -24.62 -3.99
N LEU A 97 -13.84 -24.18 -5.25
CA LEU A 97 -13.02 -23.00 -5.57
C LEU A 97 -13.50 -21.75 -4.83
N ALA A 98 -14.81 -21.45 -4.86
CA ALA A 98 -15.40 -20.31 -4.17
C ALA A 98 -15.20 -20.40 -2.66
N GLN A 99 -15.35 -21.59 -2.05
CA GLN A 99 -15.12 -21.81 -0.62
C GLN A 99 -13.70 -21.39 -0.21
N PHE A 100 -12.67 -21.90 -0.91
CA PHE A 100 -11.29 -21.59 -0.58
C PHE A 100 -10.91 -20.12 -0.88
N LEU A 101 -11.46 -19.53 -1.94
CA LEU A 101 -11.27 -18.10 -2.21
C LEU A 101 -11.91 -17.21 -1.15
N THR A 102 -13.10 -17.58 -0.68
CA THR A 102 -13.76 -16.85 0.42
C THR A 102 -12.92 -16.96 1.71
N GLU A 103 -12.42 -18.17 2.02
CA GLU A 103 -11.58 -18.40 3.20
C GLU A 103 -10.29 -17.54 3.13
N ALA A 104 -9.61 -17.50 1.99
CA ALA A 104 -8.45 -16.64 1.77
C ALA A 104 -8.78 -15.15 1.91
N SER A 105 -9.91 -14.71 1.32
CA SER A 105 -10.34 -13.31 1.37
C SER A 105 -10.70 -12.86 2.78
N VAL A 106 -11.37 -13.72 3.55
CA VAL A 106 -11.70 -13.44 4.95
C VAL A 106 -10.45 -13.37 5.80
N LEU A 107 -9.52 -14.32 5.63
CA LEU A 107 -8.25 -14.33 6.36
C LEU A 107 -7.45 -13.06 6.12
N THR A 108 -7.27 -12.66 4.85
CA THR A 108 -6.53 -11.45 4.50
C THR A 108 -7.29 -10.18 4.84
N GLY A 109 -8.62 -10.18 4.76
CA GLY A 109 -9.46 -9.06 5.17
C GLY A 109 -9.33 -8.77 6.68
N ILE A 110 -9.39 -9.81 7.52
CA ILE A 110 -9.17 -9.70 8.97
C ILE A 110 -7.74 -9.22 9.25
N GLY A 111 -6.75 -9.82 8.59
CA GLY A 111 -5.35 -9.39 8.70
C GLY A 111 -5.16 -7.92 8.30
N GLY A 112 -5.82 -7.48 7.23
CA GLY A 112 -5.82 -6.09 6.79
C GLY A 112 -6.44 -5.12 7.81
N LEU A 113 -7.56 -5.51 8.43
CA LEU A 113 -8.19 -4.72 9.50
C LEU A 113 -7.28 -4.60 10.73
N ILE A 114 -6.68 -5.71 11.16
CA ILE A 114 -5.72 -5.72 12.29
C ILE A 114 -4.50 -4.85 11.93
N GLY A 115 -4.00 -4.95 10.70
CA GLY A 115 -2.89 -4.13 10.21
C GLY A 115 -3.21 -2.63 10.22
N VAL A 116 -4.42 -2.24 9.80
CA VAL A 116 -4.89 -0.84 9.84
C VAL A 116 -4.99 -0.36 11.29
N LEU A 117 -5.60 -1.12 12.18
CA LEU A 117 -5.72 -0.74 13.60
C LEU A 117 -4.34 -0.60 14.26
N GLY A 118 -3.45 -1.56 14.00
CA GLY A 118 -2.07 -1.51 14.47
C GLY A 118 -1.30 -0.32 13.91
N GLY A 119 -1.45 -0.04 12.62
CA GLY A 119 -0.83 1.11 11.95
C GLY A 119 -1.29 2.45 12.52
N ILE A 120 -2.61 2.61 12.74
CA ILE A 120 -3.18 3.80 13.38
C ILE A 120 -2.65 3.96 14.81
N GLY A 121 -2.64 2.87 15.59
CA GLY A 121 -2.12 2.88 16.96
C GLY A 121 -0.65 3.27 17.01
N MET A 122 0.19 2.70 16.16
CA MET A 122 1.60 3.05 16.05
C MET A 122 1.82 4.50 15.62
N ALA A 123 1.05 4.98 14.63
CA ALA A 123 1.11 6.37 14.17
C ALA A 123 0.77 7.35 15.29
N GLN A 124 -0.26 7.08 16.09
CA GLN A 124 -0.64 7.92 17.23
C GLN A 124 0.41 7.90 18.36
N LEU A 125 1.01 6.74 18.64
CA LEU A 125 2.10 6.63 19.60
C LEU A 125 3.29 7.48 19.18
N ILE A 126 3.74 7.34 17.93
CA ILE A 126 4.86 8.13 17.38
C ILE A 126 4.54 9.62 17.42
N SER A 127 3.33 10.02 17.01
CA SER A 127 2.87 11.40 17.08
C SER A 127 3.00 12.01 18.48
N LYS A 128 2.63 11.23 19.48
CA LYS A 128 2.69 11.68 20.89
C LYS A 128 4.12 11.80 21.41
N PHE A 129 5.04 10.93 20.97
CA PHE A 129 6.43 10.99 21.40
C PHE A 129 7.28 12.00 20.62
N MET A 130 6.94 12.26 19.37
CA MET A 130 7.74 13.14 18.49
C MET A 130 7.09 14.51 18.28
N ASP A 131 5.95 14.77 18.90
CA ASP A 131 5.17 16.04 18.78
C ASP A 131 4.87 16.42 17.32
N THR A 132 4.72 15.39 16.46
CA THR A 132 4.45 15.58 15.03
C THR A 132 2.99 15.26 14.72
N PRO A 133 2.24 16.14 14.06
CA PRO A 133 0.84 15.86 13.73
C PRO A 133 0.72 14.73 12.72
N THR A 134 -0.08 13.71 13.03
CA THR A 134 -0.42 12.64 12.08
C THR A 134 -1.73 12.94 11.37
N ALA A 135 -1.72 12.90 10.04
CA ALA A 135 -2.92 13.01 9.22
C ALA A 135 -3.41 11.60 8.85
N LEU A 136 -4.57 11.20 9.40
CA LEU A 136 -5.23 9.96 9.04
C LEU A 136 -6.12 10.18 7.82
N SER A 137 -5.84 9.49 6.73
CA SER A 137 -6.63 9.53 5.50
C SER A 137 -7.60 8.36 5.43
N VAL A 138 -8.88 8.60 5.64
CA VAL A 138 -9.92 7.58 5.51
C VAL A 138 -9.92 6.90 4.13
N PRO A 139 -9.79 7.62 3.00
CA PRO A 139 -9.65 6.98 1.69
C PRO A 139 -8.47 6.01 1.60
N ALA A 140 -7.30 6.35 2.17
CA ALA A 140 -6.14 5.48 2.16
C ALA A 140 -6.40 4.19 2.98
N ILE A 141 -7.11 4.29 4.09
CA ILE A 141 -7.50 3.13 4.90
C ILE A 141 -8.41 2.18 4.10
N LEU A 142 -9.42 2.72 3.44
CA LEU A 142 -10.33 1.92 2.60
C LEU A 142 -9.57 1.21 1.46
N VAL A 143 -8.69 1.93 0.78
CA VAL A 143 -7.84 1.36 -0.28
C VAL A 143 -6.97 0.24 0.28
N ALA A 144 -6.36 0.41 1.45
CA ALA A 144 -5.53 -0.62 2.07
C ALA A 144 -6.31 -1.91 2.38
N VAL A 145 -7.53 -1.80 2.92
CA VAL A 145 -8.39 -2.97 3.21
C VAL A 145 -8.81 -3.66 1.92
N VAL A 146 -9.27 -2.92 0.92
CA VAL A 146 -9.65 -3.49 -0.39
C VAL A 146 -8.45 -4.20 -1.03
N PHE A 147 -7.29 -3.58 -0.97
CA PHE A 147 -6.06 -4.15 -1.53
C PHE A 147 -5.64 -5.43 -0.79
N SER A 148 -5.80 -5.50 0.53
CA SER A 148 -5.56 -6.71 1.33
C SER A 148 -6.45 -7.88 0.87
N VAL A 149 -7.73 -7.65 0.63
CA VAL A 149 -8.66 -8.67 0.11
C VAL A 149 -8.27 -9.12 -1.30
N LEU A 150 -7.88 -8.18 -2.18
CA LEU A 150 -7.41 -8.50 -3.53
C LEU A 150 -6.16 -9.41 -3.50
N ILE A 151 -5.23 -9.15 -2.61
CA ILE A 151 -4.06 -10.02 -2.40
C ILE A 151 -4.48 -11.41 -1.96
N GLY A 152 -5.43 -11.53 -1.03
CA GLY A 152 -6.00 -12.81 -0.64
C GLY A 152 -6.60 -13.59 -1.80
N LEU A 153 -7.32 -12.91 -2.69
CA LEU A 153 -7.86 -13.52 -3.91
C LEU A 153 -6.76 -14.00 -4.87
N ILE A 154 -5.75 -13.17 -5.11
CA ILE A 154 -4.66 -13.48 -6.04
C ILE A 154 -3.85 -14.68 -5.54
N PHE A 155 -3.34 -14.62 -4.30
CA PHE A 155 -2.50 -15.68 -3.74
C PHE A 155 -3.32 -16.91 -3.28
N GLY A 156 -4.60 -16.76 -2.98
CA GLY A 156 -5.52 -17.84 -2.70
C GLY A 156 -5.99 -18.61 -3.94
N LEU A 157 -5.84 -18.02 -5.14
CA LEU A 157 -6.32 -18.64 -6.38
C LEU A 157 -5.58 -19.95 -6.70
N VAL A 158 -4.26 -20.00 -6.55
CA VAL A 158 -3.44 -21.18 -6.84
C VAL A 158 -3.86 -22.38 -5.97
N PRO A 159 -3.88 -22.27 -4.62
CA PRO A 159 -4.33 -23.38 -3.76
C PRO A 159 -5.81 -23.74 -3.98
N ALA A 160 -6.68 -22.77 -4.18
CA ALA A 160 -8.11 -23.00 -4.45
C ALA A 160 -8.32 -23.79 -5.75
N VAL A 161 -7.59 -23.47 -6.81
CA VAL A 161 -7.61 -24.24 -8.07
C VAL A 161 -7.08 -25.66 -7.85
N LYS A 162 -6.00 -25.83 -7.09
CA LYS A 162 -5.45 -27.14 -6.74
C LYS A 162 -6.47 -27.99 -5.99
N ALA A 163 -7.10 -27.44 -4.94
CA ALA A 163 -8.17 -28.09 -4.20
C ALA A 163 -9.35 -28.48 -5.10
N SER A 164 -9.77 -27.58 -6.00
CA SER A 164 -10.88 -27.83 -6.91
C SER A 164 -10.60 -28.91 -7.96
N LYS A 165 -9.35 -29.21 -8.25
CA LYS A 165 -8.92 -30.23 -9.24
C LYS A 165 -8.68 -31.62 -8.63
N LEU A 166 -8.66 -31.77 -7.30
CA LEU A 166 -8.43 -33.07 -6.64
C LEU A 166 -9.38 -34.15 -7.17
N ASN A 167 -8.84 -35.32 -7.42
CA ASN A 167 -9.63 -36.50 -7.80
C ASN A 167 -10.24 -37.16 -6.54
N PRO A 168 -11.56 -37.36 -6.43
CA PRO A 168 -12.16 -37.91 -5.25
C PRO A 168 -11.62 -39.32 -4.89
N ILE A 169 -11.29 -40.15 -5.88
CA ILE A 169 -10.77 -41.51 -5.66
C ILE A 169 -9.37 -41.47 -5.02
N GLU A 170 -8.49 -40.58 -5.50
CA GLU A 170 -7.13 -40.41 -4.96
C GLU A 170 -7.16 -39.73 -3.59
N ALA A 171 -8.09 -38.79 -3.39
CA ALA A 171 -8.23 -38.07 -2.13
C ALA A 171 -8.65 -38.97 -0.97
N LEU A 172 -9.52 -39.96 -1.23
CA LEU A 172 -10.00 -40.93 -0.25
C LEU A 172 -9.03 -42.11 -0.02
N ARG A 173 -8.07 -42.33 -0.92
CA ARG A 173 -7.07 -43.42 -0.81
C ARG A 173 -5.82 -43.03 -0.02
N ARG A 174 -5.64 -41.75 0.32
CA ARG A 174 -4.45 -41.22 1.01
C ARG A 174 -4.51 -41.26 2.55
N GLU A 175 -5.42 -42.05 3.12
CA GLU A 175 -5.36 -42.42 4.56
C GLU A 175 -4.42 -43.57 4.81
#